data_acc18128e17676be4ff7a3835da0156a
#
_entry.id   acc18128e17676be4ff7a3835da0156a
#
_cell.length_a   1.000
_cell.length_b   1.000
_cell.length_c   1.000
_cell.angle_alpha   90.00
_cell.angle_beta   90.00
_cell.angle_gamma   90.00
#
_symmetry.space_group_name_H-M   'P 1'
#
loop_
_entity.id
_entity.type
_entity.pdbx_description
1 polymer ?
#
loop_
_entity_poly.entity_id
_entity_poly.type
_entity_poly.pdbx_seq_one_letter_code
_entity_poly.pdbx_strand_id
1 'polypeptide(L)'
;MDHREEDKAWIPAPSVPLKSLYAVNAELVKRIAGRSSTKTCQATLDIDATLVETFKKSALRCYNGFTSYQPLGVYRAEQELLLHSELRDGNVNAGTDILRVMVEALEWLPSGIKHVRVRSDSVAYQWSCLL
;
A
#
# COMPACT_ATOMS: atom_id res chain seq x y z
N MET A 1 -22.41 -22.49 -12.40
CA MET A 1 -21.41 -21.48 -12.02
C MET A 1 -21.14 -21.65 -10.53
N ASP A 2 -19.94 -22.02 -10.17
CA ASP A 2 -19.62 -22.25 -8.76
C ASP A 2 -19.40 -20.90 -8.09
N HIS A 3 -20.36 -20.45 -7.26
CA HIS A 3 -20.30 -19.19 -6.52
C HIS A 3 -19.06 -19.04 -5.61
N ARG A 4 -18.28 -20.09 -5.41
CA ARG A 4 -17.06 -20.09 -4.61
C ARG A 4 -15.87 -19.41 -5.28
N GLU A 5 -15.87 -19.25 -6.60
CA GLU A 5 -14.81 -18.49 -7.29
C GLU A 5 -15.02 -16.98 -7.20
N GLU A 6 -16.27 -16.52 -7.04
CA GLU A 6 -16.60 -15.10 -6.95
C GLU A 6 -16.22 -14.49 -5.60
N ASP A 7 -16.11 -15.32 -4.55
CA ASP A 7 -15.77 -14.88 -3.18
C ASP A 7 -14.27 -15.01 -2.85
N LYS A 8 -13.47 -15.44 -3.82
CA LYS A 8 -12.03 -15.61 -3.60
C LYS A 8 -11.35 -14.23 -3.46
N ALA A 9 -10.59 -14.09 -2.37
CA ALA A 9 -9.79 -12.89 -2.16
C ALA A 9 -8.82 -12.67 -3.35
N TRP A 10 -8.90 -11.51 -3.98
CA TRP A 10 -8.15 -11.21 -5.17
C TRP A 10 -7.58 -9.80 -5.14
N ILE A 11 -6.34 -9.67 -5.61
CA ILE A 11 -5.66 -8.41 -5.78
C ILE A 11 -5.49 -8.19 -7.28
N PRO A 12 -6.25 -7.26 -7.88
CA PRO A 12 -6.17 -7.04 -9.32
C PRO A 12 -4.83 -6.44 -9.72
N ALA A 13 -4.32 -6.85 -10.88
CA ALA A 13 -3.16 -6.19 -11.46
C ALA A 13 -3.49 -4.71 -11.78
N PRO A 14 -2.55 -3.78 -11.59
CA PRO A 14 -2.78 -2.37 -11.90
C PRO A 14 -3.13 -2.16 -13.37
N SER A 15 -4.20 -1.41 -13.61
CA SER A 15 -4.56 -0.97 -14.97
C SER A 15 -3.55 0.06 -15.49
N VAL A 16 -3.56 0.30 -16.81
CA VAL A 16 -2.69 1.33 -17.42
C VAL A 16 -2.92 2.72 -16.80
N PRO A 17 -4.17 3.20 -16.60
CA PRO A 17 -4.40 4.46 -15.91
C PRO A 17 -3.85 4.47 -14.47
N LEU A 18 -3.98 3.38 -13.73
CA LEU A 18 -3.47 3.29 -12.36
C LEU A 18 -1.95 3.34 -12.31
N LYS A 19 -1.26 2.67 -13.23
CA LYS A 19 0.20 2.76 -13.38
C LYS A 19 0.65 4.20 -13.68
N SER A 20 -0.12 4.92 -14.49
CA SER A 20 0.15 6.33 -14.79
C SER A 20 0.01 7.21 -13.54
N LEU A 21 -1.00 6.96 -12.70
CA LEU A 21 -1.15 7.65 -11.43
C LEU A 21 0.00 7.35 -10.47
N TYR A 22 0.48 6.13 -10.41
CA TYR A 22 1.66 5.78 -9.62
C TYR A 22 2.90 6.55 -10.08
N ALA A 23 3.10 6.67 -11.39
CA ALA A 23 4.21 7.43 -11.96
C ALA A 23 4.14 8.93 -11.61
N VAL A 24 2.95 9.53 -11.65
CA VAL A 24 2.72 10.91 -11.24
C VAL A 24 3.02 11.10 -9.75
N ASN A 25 2.55 10.19 -8.91
CA ASN A 25 2.84 10.25 -7.48
C ASN A 25 4.33 10.11 -7.18
N ALA A 26 5.02 9.20 -7.86
CA ALA A 26 6.47 9.02 -7.72
C ALA A 26 7.24 10.30 -8.09
N GLU A 27 6.85 10.97 -9.16
CA GLU A 27 7.46 12.25 -9.56
C GLU A 27 7.19 13.34 -8.53
N LEU A 28 5.99 13.41 -7.98
CA LEU A 28 5.66 14.35 -6.91
C LEU A 28 6.53 14.12 -5.67
N VAL A 29 6.67 12.89 -5.22
CA VAL A 29 7.52 12.51 -4.09
C VAL A 29 8.97 12.91 -4.33
N LYS A 30 9.49 12.66 -5.52
CA LYS A 30 10.83 13.09 -5.93
C LYS A 30 11.03 14.60 -5.82
N ARG A 31 10.09 15.37 -6.33
CA ARG A 31 10.17 16.84 -6.33
C ARG A 31 10.13 17.40 -4.92
N ILE A 32 9.28 16.85 -4.06
CA ILE A 32 9.19 17.26 -2.66
C ILE A 32 10.51 16.92 -1.92
N ALA A 33 11.04 15.73 -2.13
CA ALA A 33 12.33 15.33 -1.55
C ALA A 33 13.48 16.24 -1.99
N GLY A 34 13.51 16.65 -3.27
CA GLY A 34 14.52 17.55 -3.81
C GLY A 34 14.45 18.98 -3.26
N ARG A 35 13.30 19.40 -2.75
CA ARG A 35 13.11 20.74 -2.16
C ARG A 35 13.33 20.77 -0.65
N SER A 36 13.45 19.63 0.00
CA SER A 36 13.68 19.57 1.44
C SER A 36 15.09 20.09 1.75
N SER A 37 15.17 21.05 2.66
CA SER A 37 16.44 21.58 3.16
C SER A 37 17.17 20.59 4.06
N THR A 38 16.46 19.59 4.59
CA THR A 38 17.00 18.57 5.47
C THR A 38 17.32 17.32 4.66
N LYS A 39 18.58 17.12 4.34
CA LYS A 39 19.06 15.88 3.74
C LYS A 39 19.11 14.81 4.82
N THR A 40 18.09 13.96 4.88
CA THR A 40 18.10 12.80 5.77
C THR A 40 18.45 11.54 5.00
N CYS A 41 19.25 10.67 5.61
CA CYS A 41 19.56 9.35 5.08
C CYS A 41 18.62 8.28 5.65
N GLN A 42 17.61 8.68 6.40
CA GLN A 42 16.65 7.76 7.04
C GLN A 42 15.24 8.03 6.54
N ALA A 43 14.49 6.97 6.31
CA ALA A 43 13.06 7.01 6.04
C ALA A 43 12.29 6.10 6.99
N THR A 44 11.14 6.55 7.45
CA THR A 44 10.19 5.74 8.23
C THR A 44 8.98 5.49 7.34
N LEU A 45 8.67 4.22 7.11
CA LEU A 45 7.53 3.79 6.32
C LEU A 45 6.44 3.28 7.24
N ASP A 46 5.27 3.87 7.14
CA ASP A 46 4.06 3.41 7.80
C ASP A 46 3.19 2.63 6.82
N ILE A 47 2.90 1.39 7.15
CA ILE A 47 2.03 0.53 6.34
C ILE A 47 0.68 0.42 7.04
N ASP A 48 -0.37 0.77 6.34
CA ASP A 48 -1.72 0.73 6.86
C ASP A 48 -2.73 0.26 5.82
N ALA A 49 -3.68 -0.56 6.26
CA ALA A 49 -4.81 -1.00 5.47
C ALA A 49 -6.08 -0.35 6.02
N THR A 50 -6.83 0.31 5.15
CA THR A 50 -8.04 1.02 5.52
C THR A 50 -9.26 0.40 4.84
N LEU A 51 -10.32 0.13 5.60
CA LEU A 51 -11.58 -0.30 5.04
C LEU A 51 -12.39 0.91 4.56
N VAL A 52 -12.77 0.88 3.29
CA VAL A 52 -13.61 1.92 2.68
C VAL A 52 -14.95 1.31 2.30
N GLU A 53 -15.99 1.61 3.08
CA GLU A 53 -17.34 1.14 2.80
C GLU A 53 -17.84 1.69 1.47
N THR A 54 -18.48 0.83 0.69
CA THR A 54 -19.02 1.22 -0.61
C THR A 54 -20.27 0.39 -0.94
N PHE A 55 -21.15 0.97 -1.73
CA PHE A 55 -22.35 0.31 -2.24
C PHE A 55 -22.19 -0.16 -3.70
N LYS A 56 -20.98 -0.12 -4.24
CA LYS A 56 -20.72 -0.63 -5.59
C LYS A 56 -20.89 -2.15 -5.65
N LYS A 57 -21.52 -2.63 -6.72
CA LYS A 57 -21.79 -4.06 -6.93
C LYS A 57 -20.53 -4.92 -7.04
N SER A 58 -19.40 -4.31 -7.45
CA SER A 58 -18.11 -4.99 -7.58
C SER A 58 -17.36 -5.16 -6.27
N ALA A 59 -17.79 -4.53 -5.18
CA ALA A 59 -17.13 -4.63 -3.90
C ALA A 59 -17.57 -5.87 -3.13
N LEU A 60 -16.63 -6.48 -2.40
CA LEU A 60 -16.87 -7.69 -1.62
C LEU A 60 -17.03 -7.36 -0.14
N ARG A 61 -17.66 -8.27 0.59
CA ARG A 61 -17.84 -8.13 2.03
C ARG A 61 -16.53 -8.31 2.77
N CYS A 62 -16.23 -7.37 3.67
CA CYS A 62 -15.11 -7.48 4.60
C CYS A 62 -15.51 -8.26 5.87
N TYR A 63 -14.53 -8.52 6.73
CA TYR A 63 -14.75 -9.22 7.99
C TYR A 63 -15.71 -8.50 8.95
N ASN A 64 -15.89 -7.19 8.80
CA ASN A 64 -16.86 -6.40 9.57
C ASN A 64 -18.30 -6.52 9.08
N GLY A 65 -18.57 -7.31 8.02
CA GLY A 65 -19.90 -7.60 7.52
C GLY A 65 -20.51 -6.59 6.56
N PHE A 66 -19.82 -5.52 6.20
CA PHE A 66 -20.25 -4.58 5.16
C PHE A 66 -19.43 -4.75 3.87
N THR A 67 -19.95 -4.23 2.77
CA THR A 67 -19.29 -4.23 1.47
C THR A 67 -18.25 -3.13 1.40
N SER A 68 -17.02 -3.46 1.05
CA SER A 68 -15.92 -2.50 1.10
C SER A 68 -14.81 -2.80 0.09
N TYR A 69 -13.97 -1.80 -0.12
CA TYR A 69 -12.59 -1.97 -0.58
C TYR A 69 -11.63 -1.83 0.61
N GLN A 70 -10.45 -2.40 0.48
CA GLN A 70 -9.41 -2.32 1.50
C GLN A 70 -8.08 -1.92 0.87
N PRO A 71 -7.89 -0.64 0.55
CA PRO A 71 -6.61 -0.17 0.05
C PRO A 71 -5.51 -0.34 1.12
N LEU A 72 -4.34 -0.78 0.67
CA LEU A 72 -3.13 -0.84 1.47
C LEU A 72 -2.24 0.34 1.06
N GLY A 73 -1.88 1.19 2.01
CA GLY A 73 -1.04 2.36 1.80
C GLY A 73 0.32 2.22 2.48
N VAL A 74 1.36 2.73 1.84
CA VAL A 74 2.69 2.89 2.42
C VAL A 74 3.04 4.38 2.43
N TYR A 75 3.18 4.94 3.61
CA TYR A 75 3.42 6.36 3.83
C TYR A 75 4.85 6.60 4.32
N ARG A 76 5.47 7.65 3.85
CA ARG A 76 6.70 8.16 4.45
C ARG A 76 6.35 9.13 5.57
N ALA A 77 6.65 8.76 6.81
CA ALA A 77 6.21 9.48 7.99
C ALA A 77 6.82 10.88 8.10
N GLU A 78 8.08 11.06 7.75
CA GLU A 78 8.80 12.33 7.90
C GLU A 78 8.18 13.47 7.09
N GLN A 79 7.54 13.16 5.98
CA GLN A 79 6.93 14.14 5.08
C GLN A 79 5.44 13.95 4.92
N GLU A 80 4.85 12.97 5.61
CA GLU A 80 3.42 12.63 5.49
C GLU A 80 3.00 12.36 4.04
N LEU A 81 3.87 11.71 3.27
CA LEU A 81 3.64 11.44 1.86
C LEU A 81 3.28 9.99 1.61
N LEU A 82 2.27 9.77 0.77
CA LEU A 82 1.96 8.45 0.24
C LEU A 82 3.03 8.06 -0.80
N LEU A 83 3.79 6.99 -0.51
CA LEU A 83 4.78 6.46 -1.46
C LEU A 83 4.14 5.51 -2.45
N HIS A 84 3.30 4.62 -1.97
CA HIS A 84 2.69 3.56 -2.76
C HIS A 84 1.35 3.17 -2.17
N SER A 85 0.45 2.72 -3.01
CA SER A 85 -0.83 2.18 -2.57
C SER A 85 -1.26 1.06 -3.50
N GLU A 86 -2.04 0.15 -2.96
CA GLU A 86 -2.64 -0.95 -3.71
C GLU A 86 -4.11 -1.05 -3.35
N LEU A 87 -4.97 -0.95 -4.35
CA LEU A 87 -6.40 -1.17 -4.15
C LEU A 87 -6.66 -2.67 -4.04
N ARG A 88 -7.34 -3.07 -2.98
CA ARG A 88 -7.71 -4.45 -2.71
C ARG A 88 -9.18 -4.58 -2.42
N ASP A 89 -9.73 -5.75 -2.71
CA ASP A 89 -11.08 -6.08 -2.28
C ASP A 89 -11.19 -6.16 -0.76
N GLY A 90 -12.38 -5.87 -0.23
CA GLY A 90 -12.60 -5.82 1.21
C GLY A 90 -12.43 -7.16 1.93
N ASN A 91 -12.50 -8.28 1.22
CA ASN A 91 -12.31 -9.62 1.76
C ASN A 91 -10.84 -10.08 1.76
N VAL A 92 -9.92 -9.30 1.23
CA VAL A 92 -8.48 -9.61 1.26
C VAL A 92 -7.97 -9.45 2.68
N ASN A 93 -7.23 -10.43 3.18
CA ASN A 93 -6.55 -10.30 4.46
C ASN A 93 -5.50 -9.17 4.36
N ALA A 94 -5.53 -8.24 5.32
CA ALA A 94 -4.64 -7.09 5.32
C ALA A 94 -3.14 -7.47 5.31
N GLY A 95 -2.79 -8.65 5.85
CA GLY A 95 -1.43 -9.18 5.85
C GLY A 95 -0.97 -9.79 4.52
N THR A 96 -1.87 -9.93 3.53
CA THR A 96 -1.54 -10.56 2.25
C THR A 96 -0.55 -9.70 1.47
N ASP A 97 0.54 -10.33 0.99
CA ASP A 97 1.55 -9.69 0.13
C ASP A 97 2.18 -8.38 0.66
N ILE A 98 2.18 -8.18 1.97
CA ILE A 98 2.79 -6.97 2.56
C ILE A 98 4.25 -6.81 2.15
N LEU A 99 5.02 -7.90 2.15
CA LEU A 99 6.43 -7.85 1.76
C LEU A 99 6.60 -7.34 0.32
N ARG A 100 5.79 -7.80 -0.61
CA ARG A 100 5.81 -7.35 -2.01
C ARG A 100 5.52 -5.85 -2.10
N VAL A 101 4.45 -5.39 -1.45
CA VAL A 101 4.07 -3.97 -1.45
C VAL A 101 5.15 -3.10 -0.82
N MET A 102 5.78 -3.58 0.23
CA MET A 102 6.88 -2.90 0.90
C MET A 102 8.10 -2.75 -0.02
N VAL A 103 8.47 -3.82 -0.72
CA VAL A 103 9.57 -3.79 -1.70
C VAL A 103 9.27 -2.83 -2.85
N GLU A 104 8.06 -2.84 -3.37
CA GLU A 104 7.62 -1.88 -4.39
C GLU A 104 7.69 -0.44 -3.89
N ALA A 105 7.29 -0.18 -2.65
CA ALA A 105 7.38 1.15 -2.04
C ALA A 105 8.83 1.63 -1.88
N LEU A 106 9.76 0.74 -1.55
CA LEU A 106 11.18 1.06 -1.42
C LEU A 106 11.77 1.59 -2.73
N GLU A 107 11.28 1.13 -3.87
CA GLU A 107 11.72 1.61 -5.19
C GLU A 107 11.38 3.09 -5.43
N TRP A 108 10.36 3.61 -4.75
CA TRP A 108 9.94 5.01 -4.84
C TRP A 108 10.67 5.96 -3.90
N LEU A 109 11.51 5.44 -3.00
CA LEU A 109 12.30 6.28 -2.11
C LEU A 109 13.37 7.06 -2.89
N PRO A 110 13.64 8.31 -2.48
CA PRO A 110 14.73 9.08 -3.07
C PRO A 110 16.09 8.38 -2.90
N SER A 111 17.01 8.65 -3.81
CA SER A 111 18.40 8.24 -3.65
C SER A 111 19.01 8.88 -2.40
N GLY A 112 19.91 8.18 -1.73
CA GLY A 112 20.56 8.66 -0.51
C GLY A 112 19.95 8.18 0.79
N ILE A 113 18.80 7.49 0.76
CA ILE A 113 18.27 6.80 1.93
C ILE A 113 19.10 5.56 2.19
N LYS A 114 19.68 5.49 3.38
CA LYS A 114 20.54 4.37 3.81
C LYS A 114 19.87 3.49 4.86
N HIS A 115 18.95 4.04 5.62
CA HIS A 115 18.26 3.35 6.70
C HIS A 115 16.77 3.49 6.54
N VAL A 116 16.06 2.38 6.59
CA VAL A 116 14.60 2.34 6.52
C VAL A 116 14.07 1.70 7.79
N ARG A 117 13.18 2.42 8.45
CA ARG A 117 12.38 1.91 9.56
C ARG A 117 10.98 1.64 9.04
N VAL A 118 10.44 0.48 9.35
CA VAL A 118 9.07 0.11 8.98
C VAL A 118 8.22 0.03 10.23
N ARG A 119 7.07 0.67 10.20
CA ARG A 119 6.05 0.57 11.25
C ARG A 119 4.77 0.00 10.64
N SER A 120 4.16 -0.91 11.34
CA SER A 120 2.90 -1.52 10.98
C SER A 120 2.20 -2.02 12.25
N ASP A 121 0.90 -2.29 12.11
CA ASP A 121 0.20 -3.05 13.15
C ASP A 121 0.60 -4.54 13.12
N SER A 122 -0.02 -5.34 13.98
CA SER A 122 0.30 -6.77 14.11
C SER A 122 0.06 -7.60 12.85
N VAL A 123 -0.67 -7.07 11.87
CA VAL A 123 -1.01 -7.77 10.62
C VAL A 123 0.24 -8.02 9.76
N ALA A 124 1.23 -7.15 9.83
CA ALA A 124 2.50 -7.31 9.13
C ALA A 124 3.48 -8.26 9.82
N TYR A 125 3.10 -8.81 10.96
CA TYR A 125 3.96 -9.71 11.72
C TYR A 125 4.00 -11.11 11.09
N GLN A 126 4.71 -11.22 9.97
CA GLN A 126 4.88 -12.45 9.20
C GLN A 126 6.36 -12.77 9.07
N TRP A 127 6.67 -14.07 9.05
CA TRP A 127 8.06 -14.52 8.89
C TRP A 127 8.75 -13.94 7.65
N SER A 128 8.02 -13.82 6.55
CA SER A 128 8.54 -13.23 5.30
C SER A 128 8.93 -11.76 5.43
N CYS A 129 8.33 -11.04 6.37
CA CYS A 129 8.65 -9.64 6.63
C CYS A 129 9.76 -9.45 7.67
N LEU A 130 10.04 -10.49 8.47
CA LEU A 130 11.05 -10.45 9.52
C LEU A 130 12.45 -10.88 9.06
N LEU A 131 12.51 -11.50 7.91
CA LEU A 131 13.76 -11.93 7.28
C LEU A 131 14.30 -10.89 6.33
#